data_4c7b39193ec8aa0d6c349cee0c0c93a6
#
_entry.id   4c7b39193ec8aa0d6c349cee0c0c93a6
#
_cell.length_a   1.000
_cell.length_b   1.000
_cell.length_c   1.000
_cell.angle_alpha   90.00
_cell.angle_beta   90.00
_cell.angle_gamma   90.00
#
_symmetry.space_group_name_H-M   'P 1'
#
loop_
_entity.id
_entity.type
_entity.pdbx_description
1 polymer ?
#
loop_
_entity_poly.entity_id
_entity_poly.type
_entity_poly.pdbx_seq_one_letter_code
_entity_poly.pdbx_strand_id
1 'polypeptide(L)'
;MGRLQDRIAVVTGAGRGIGREIALLMAAEGAKVVVNDLGANTDGTGATMIADEVVAEIKAAGGEAVSNTDSVADVAGGERLVQTAIDAFGGMDILVNNAGILRDRTIFKMEESDWDAVLAVHLKGHYCCTRPFANYIRAENRTGCRIINFSSVSGLFGNFGQANYGAAKAGIAGFSRV
;
A
#
# COMPACT_ATOMS: atom_id res chain seq x y z
N MET A 1 -26.70 -0.03 3.31
CA MET A 1 -25.78 1.01 2.84
C MET A 1 -24.46 0.76 3.55
N GLY A 2 -23.39 0.54 2.81
CA GLY A 2 -22.07 0.23 3.38
C GLY A 2 -21.46 1.45 4.10
N ARG A 3 -20.56 1.20 5.04
CA ARG A 3 -19.88 2.28 5.83
C ARG A 3 -18.94 3.16 5.00
N LEU A 4 -18.52 2.68 3.83
CA LEU A 4 -17.62 3.37 2.91
C LEU A 4 -18.30 3.77 1.59
N GLN A 5 -19.62 3.90 1.61
CA GLN A 5 -20.39 4.23 0.42
C GLN A 5 -19.83 5.47 -0.29
N ASP A 6 -19.56 5.32 -1.59
CA ASP A 6 -19.00 6.35 -2.49
C ASP A 6 -17.59 6.86 -2.12
N ARG A 7 -16.89 6.24 -1.17
CA ARG A 7 -15.49 6.53 -0.87
C ARG A 7 -14.58 5.86 -1.90
N ILE A 8 -13.48 6.52 -2.21
CA ILE A 8 -12.47 6.03 -3.14
C ILE A 8 -11.21 5.68 -2.35
N ALA A 9 -10.86 4.40 -2.37
CA ALA A 9 -9.74 3.85 -1.60
C ALA A 9 -8.64 3.31 -2.52
N VAL A 10 -7.41 3.59 -2.17
CA VAL A 10 -6.22 2.96 -2.77
C VAL A 10 -5.61 2.04 -1.73
N VAL A 11 -5.40 0.77 -2.07
CA VAL A 11 -4.75 -0.22 -1.19
C VAL A 11 -3.50 -0.74 -1.88
N THR A 12 -2.33 -0.52 -1.26
CA THR A 12 -1.05 -0.99 -1.80
C THR A 12 -0.71 -2.40 -1.30
N GLY A 13 -0.08 -3.21 -2.16
CA GLY A 13 0.18 -4.62 -1.85
C GLY A 13 -1.12 -5.41 -1.69
N ALA A 14 -2.10 -5.14 -2.54
CA ALA A 14 -3.46 -5.63 -2.41
C ALA A 14 -3.77 -6.87 -3.27
N GLY A 15 -2.77 -7.46 -3.92
CA GLY A 15 -2.95 -8.68 -4.72
C GLY A 15 -3.10 -9.95 -3.87
N ARG A 16 -2.63 -9.93 -2.61
CA ARG A 16 -2.69 -11.10 -1.71
C ARG A 16 -2.73 -10.71 -0.23
N GLY A 17 -2.97 -11.71 0.62
CA GLY A 17 -2.88 -11.59 2.08
C GLY A 17 -3.74 -10.46 2.65
N ILE A 18 -3.19 -9.72 3.61
CA ILE A 18 -3.91 -8.66 4.34
C ILE A 18 -4.43 -7.58 3.39
N GLY A 19 -3.61 -7.12 2.44
CA GLY A 19 -4.02 -6.08 1.49
C GLY A 19 -5.21 -6.49 0.62
N ARG A 20 -5.23 -7.74 0.16
CA ARG A 20 -6.37 -8.30 -0.59
C ARG A 20 -7.65 -8.29 0.25
N GLU A 21 -7.60 -8.80 1.46
CA GLU A 21 -8.78 -8.84 2.33
C GLU A 21 -9.30 -7.43 2.67
N ILE A 22 -8.40 -6.45 2.84
CA ILE A 22 -8.77 -5.05 3.02
C ILE A 22 -9.47 -4.52 1.77
N ALA A 23 -8.93 -4.77 0.57
CA ALA A 23 -9.54 -4.32 -0.68
C ALA A 23 -10.93 -4.89 -0.89
N LEU A 24 -11.11 -6.19 -0.67
CA LEU A 24 -12.40 -6.88 -0.75
C LEU A 24 -13.41 -6.34 0.27
N LEU A 25 -12.98 -6.17 1.52
CA LEU A 25 -13.86 -5.66 2.57
C LEU A 25 -14.27 -4.19 2.31
N MET A 26 -13.33 -3.34 1.86
CA MET A 26 -13.64 -1.96 1.52
C MET A 26 -14.65 -1.88 0.37
N ALA A 27 -14.48 -2.71 -0.67
CA ALA A 27 -15.44 -2.80 -1.76
C ALA A 27 -16.81 -3.29 -1.29
N ALA A 28 -16.87 -4.31 -0.45
CA ALA A 28 -18.12 -4.81 0.15
C ALA A 28 -18.85 -3.75 1.01
N GLU A 29 -18.09 -2.82 1.60
CA GLU A 29 -18.63 -1.67 2.35
C GLU A 29 -18.99 -0.47 1.46
N GLY A 30 -18.91 -0.62 0.12
CA GLY A 30 -19.35 0.37 -0.86
C GLY A 30 -18.26 1.32 -1.36
N ALA A 31 -16.99 1.07 -1.06
CA ALA A 31 -15.90 1.84 -1.62
C ALA A 31 -15.60 1.44 -3.07
N LYS A 32 -15.14 2.40 -3.88
CA LYS A 32 -14.46 2.18 -5.15
C LYS A 32 -12.98 1.96 -4.85
N VAL A 33 -12.37 0.89 -5.35
CA VAL A 33 -11.05 0.46 -4.90
C VAL A 33 -10.03 0.44 -6.04
N VAL A 34 -8.91 1.11 -5.86
CA VAL A 34 -7.70 0.85 -6.64
C VAL A 34 -6.90 -0.24 -5.93
N VAL A 35 -6.78 -1.37 -6.58
CA VAL A 35 -5.99 -2.52 -6.12
C VAL A 35 -4.58 -2.37 -6.69
N ASN A 36 -3.64 -1.90 -5.88
CA ASN A 36 -2.24 -1.80 -6.32
C ASN A 36 -1.45 -3.01 -5.86
N ASP A 37 -0.80 -3.67 -6.80
CA ASP A 37 0.21 -4.69 -6.53
C ASP A 37 1.16 -4.83 -7.72
N LEU A 38 2.46 -4.82 -7.48
CA LEU A 38 3.49 -5.02 -8.50
C LEU A 38 3.50 -6.47 -9.05
N GLY A 39 2.79 -7.38 -8.37
CA GLY A 39 2.78 -8.80 -8.70
C GLY A 39 4.04 -9.55 -8.25
N ALA A 40 4.90 -8.91 -7.47
CA ALA A 40 6.12 -9.53 -6.96
C ALA A 40 5.82 -10.60 -5.89
N ASN A 41 6.72 -11.57 -5.74
CA ASN A 41 6.73 -12.51 -4.64
C ASN A 41 6.99 -11.79 -3.30
N THR A 42 6.84 -12.52 -2.19
CA THR A 42 7.06 -11.95 -0.83
C THR A 42 8.49 -11.46 -0.59
N ASP A 43 9.47 -11.92 -1.35
CA ASP A 43 10.86 -11.45 -1.32
C ASP A 43 11.14 -10.27 -2.25
N GLY A 44 10.14 -9.84 -3.03
CA GLY A 44 10.24 -8.75 -4.01
C GLY A 44 10.70 -9.18 -5.41
N THR A 45 10.74 -10.48 -5.70
CA THR A 45 11.09 -11.02 -7.04
C THR A 45 9.85 -11.40 -7.85
N GLY A 46 10.00 -11.53 -9.17
CA GLY A 46 8.91 -11.96 -10.07
C GLY A 46 7.88 -10.88 -10.36
N ALA A 47 6.94 -11.20 -11.23
CA ALA A 47 5.78 -10.36 -11.56
C ALA A 47 4.61 -11.24 -12.02
N THR A 48 3.42 -11.00 -11.47
CA THR A 48 2.17 -11.70 -11.82
C THR A 48 1.01 -10.70 -11.85
N MET A 49 -0.08 -11.04 -12.51
CA MET A 49 -1.26 -10.15 -12.64
C MET A 49 -2.25 -10.30 -11.49
N ILE A 50 -1.77 -10.50 -10.28
CA ILE A 50 -2.61 -10.75 -9.10
C ILE A 50 -3.53 -9.60 -8.71
N ALA A 51 -3.19 -8.36 -9.07
CA ALA A 51 -4.07 -7.21 -8.87
C ALA A 51 -5.36 -7.34 -9.70
N ASP A 52 -5.25 -7.81 -10.95
CA ASP A 52 -6.41 -8.01 -11.83
C ASP A 52 -7.33 -9.12 -11.35
N GLU A 53 -6.78 -10.16 -10.72
CA GLU A 53 -7.59 -11.24 -10.12
C GLU A 53 -8.48 -10.69 -9.00
N VAL A 54 -7.93 -9.87 -8.11
CA VAL A 54 -8.70 -9.23 -7.02
C VAL A 54 -9.72 -8.24 -7.57
N VAL A 55 -9.38 -7.48 -8.62
CA VAL A 55 -10.34 -6.60 -9.31
C VAL A 55 -11.50 -7.39 -9.90
N ALA A 56 -11.22 -8.53 -10.54
CA ALA A 56 -12.26 -9.39 -11.10
C ALA A 56 -13.20 -9.94 -10.00
N GLU A 57 -12.64 -10.32 -8.86
CA GLU A 57 -13.42 -10.80 -7.71
C GLU A 57 -14.32 -9.69 -7.13
N ILE A 58 -13.79 -8.48 -6.94
CA ILE A 58 -14.58 -7.33 -6.49
C ILE A 58 -15.74 -7.05 -7.44
N LYS A 59 -15.47 -7.03 -8.75
CA LYS A 59 -16.51 -6.80 -9.78
C LYS A 59 -17.55 -7.92 -9.81
N ALA A 60 -17.14 -9.17 -9.67
CA ALA A 60 -18.05 -10.31 -9.60
C ALA A 60 -19.00 -10.23 -8.38
N ALA A 61 -18.53 -9.64 -7.27
CA ALA A 61 -19.34 -9.37 -6.09
C ALA A 61 -20.20 -8.08 -6.19
N GLY A 62 -20.18 -7.38 -7.34
CA GLY A 62 -20.96 -6.18 -7.60
C GLY A 62 -20.30 -4.88 -7.13
N GLY A 63 -19.03 -4.90 -6.71
CA GLY A 63 -18.24 -3.73 -6.36
C GLY A 63 -17.56 -3.07 -7.57
N GLU A 64 -16.93 -1.92 -7.33
CA GLU A 64 -16.16 -1.17 -8.32
C GLU A 64 -14.66 -1.20 -7.98
N ALA A 65 -13.82 -1.67 -8.91
CA ALA A 65 -12.37 -1.67 -8.72
C ALA A 65 -11.61 -1.54 -10.03
N VAL A 66 -10.39 -1.01 -9.96
CA VAL A 66 -9.38 -1.01 -11.03
C VAL A 66 -8.04 -1.47 -10.46
N SER A 67 -7.20 -2.06 -11.31
CA SER A 67 -5.84 -2.46 -10.94
C SER A 67 -4.84 -1.35 -11.22
N ASN A 68 -3.75 -1.38 -10.46
CA ASN A 68 -2.56 -0.57 -10.69
C ASN A 68 -1.32 -1.42 -10.35
N THR A 69 -0.30 -1.39 -11.22
CA THR A 69 0.92 -2.19 -11.06
C THR A 69 2.18 -1.34 -10.85
N ASP A 70 2.01 -0.06 -10.50
CA ASP A 70 3.14 0.82 -10.22
C ASP A 70 3.86 0.44 -8.92
N SER A 71 5.18 0.66 -8.93
CA SER A 71 6.01 0.47 -7.74
C SER A 71 5.72 1.55 -6.69
N VAL A 72 5.55 1.14 -5.45
CA VAL A 72 5.48 2.07 -4.30
C VAL A 72 6.85 2.62 -3.91
N ALA A 73 7.95 2.00 -4.36
CA ALA A 73 9.31 2.33 -3.91
C ALA A 73 9.89 3.61 -4.56
N ASP A 74 9.16 4.25 -5.48
CA ASP A 74 9.56 5.51 -6.11
C ASP A 74 8.41 6.51 -6.16
N VAL A 75 8.76 7.80 -6.21
CA VAL A 75 7.78 8.90 -6.16
C VAL A 75 6.88 8.92 -7.39
N ALA A 76 7.45 8.63 -8.58
CA ALA A 76 6.68 8.63 -9.82
C ALA A 76 5.62 7.52 -9.82
N GLY A 77 5.93 6.36 -9.24
CA GLY A 77 4.95 5.28 -9.02
C GLY A 77 3.82 5.72 -8.09
N GLY A 78 4.16 6.39 -6.98
CA GLY A 78 3.17 6.95 -6.07
C GLY A 78 2.28 8.04 -6.72
N GLU A 79 2.85 8.87 -7.59
CA GLU A 79 2.10 9.88 -8.37
C GLU A 79 1.11 9.21 -9.34
N ARG A 80 1.55 8.20 -10.10
CA ARG A 80 0.67 7.45 -11.00
C ARG A 80 -0.41 6.68 -10.25
N LEU A 81 -0.11 6.18 -9.06
CA LEU A 81 -1.09 5.50 -8.21
C LEU A 81 -2.25 6.44 -7.82
N VAL A 82 -1.95 7.67 -7.39
CA VAL A 82 -2.96 8.70 -7.09
C VAL A 82 -3.72 9.08 -8.35
N GLN A 83 -3.01 9.25 -9.47
CA GLN A 83 -3.64 9.57 -10.75
C GLN A 83 -4.60 8.48 -11.23
N THR A 84 -4.26 7.20 -11.02
CA THR A 84 -5.16 6.07 -11.33
C THR A 84 -6.51 6.20 -10.61
N ALA A 85 -6.51 6.59 -9.34
CA ALA A 85 -7.75 6.80 -8.59
C ALA A 85 -8.57 7.98 -9.12
N ILE A 86 -7.88 9.08 -9.48
CA ILE A 86 -8.52 10.28 -10.05
C ILE A 86 -9.14 9.96 -11.41
N ASP A 87 -8.41 9.30 -12.30
CA ASP A 87 -8.85 8.97 -13.66
C ASP A 87 -10.02 7.98 -13.66
N ALA A 88 -9.96 6.96 -12.80
CA ALA A 88 -10.98 5.93 -12.75
C ALA A 88 -12.26 6.34 -12.01
N PHE A 89 -12.13 7.13 -10.94
CA PHE A 89 -13.24 7.38 -10.00
C PHE A 89 -13.48 8.86 -9.68
N GLY A 90 -12.68 9.77 -10.23
CA GLY A 90 -12.82 11.21 -10.02
C GLY A 90 -12.19 11.73 -8.72
N GLY A 91 -11.39 10.94 -8.02
CA GLY A 91 -10.74 11.40 -6.80
C GLY A 91 -10.11 10.31 -5.96
N MET A 92 -9.72 10.66 -4.73
CA MET A 92 -9.17 9.73 -3.75
C MET A 92 -9.47 10.21 -2.33
N ASP A 93 -9.95 9.33 -1.46
CA ASP A 93 -10.32 9.63 -0.06
C ASP A 93 -9.45 8.87 0.95
N ILE A 94 -9.06 7.64 0.62
CA ILE A 94 -8.38 6.74 1.55
C ILE A 94 -7.14 6.15 0.89
N LEU A 95 -6.00 6.26 1.59
CA LEU A 95 -4.76 5.56 1.25
C LEU A 95 -4.45 4.51 2.31
N VAL A 96 -4.30 3.26 1.89
CA VAL A 96 -3.83 2.16 2.74
C VAL A 96 -2.43 1.75 2.29
N ASN A 97 -1.42 2.16 3.04
CA ASN A 97 -0.02 1.79 2.84
C ASN A 97 0.24 0.43 3.49
N ASN A 98 -0.02 -0.65 2.75
CA ASN A 98 0.15 -2.03 3.20
C ASN A 98 1.28 -2.77 2.47
N ALA A 99 1.71 -2.34 1.28
CA ALA A 99 2.75 -3.01 0.51
C ALA A 99 4.00 -3.31 1.33
N GLY A 100 4.55 -4.50 1.15
CA GLY A 100 5.72 -4.94 1.89
C GLY A 100 6.34 -6.22 1.36
N ILE A 101 7.63 -6.38 1.65
CA ILE A 101 8.43 -7.57 1.34
C ILE A 101 9.20 -8.01 2.58
N LEU A 102 9.66 -9.26 2.59
CA LEU A 102 10.50 -9.80 3.65
C LEU A 102 11.83 -10.31 3.06
N ARG A 103 12.93 -9.88 3.63
CA ARG A 103 14.28 -10.38 3.38
C ARG A 103 14.98 -10.55 4.71
N ASP A 104 14.50 -11.53 5.47
CA ASP A 104 14.95 -11.80 6.83
C ASP A 104 16.32 -12.45 6.83
N ARG A 105 17.26 -11.87 7.56
CA ARG A 105 18.62 -12.37 7.80
C ARG A 105 19.10 -11.91 9.16
N THR A 106 19.95 -12.70 9.79
CA THR A 106 20.71 -12.20 10.94
C THR A 106 21.60 -11.03 10.50
N ILE A 107 21.80 -10.03 11.36
CA ILE A 107 22.50 -8.78 11.00
C ILE A 107 23.89 -9.03 10.38
N PHE A 108 24.64 -10.02 10.84
CA PHE A 108 25.96 -10.36 10.32
C PHE A 108 25.93 -11.17 9.00
N LYS A 109 24.75 -11.54 8.50
CA LYS A 109 24.54 -12.19 7.19
C LYS A 109 23.65 -11.39 6.26
N MET A 110 23.17 -10.22 6.70
CA MET A 110 22.30 -9.36 5.93
C MET A 110 23.13 -8.61 4.90
N GLU A 111 22.82 -8.78 3.64
CA GLU A 111 23.44 -8.02 2.55
C GLU A 111 22.79 -6.61 2.46
N GLU A 112 23.56 -5.64 1.96
CA GLU A 112 23.08 -4.27 1.74
C GLU A 112 21.81 -4.25 0.87
N SER A 113 21.76 -5.10 -0.15
CA SER A 113 20.59 -5.27 -1.02
C SER A 113 19.33 -5.77 -0.29
N ASP A 114 19.47 -6.60 0.76
CA ASP A 114 18.34 -7.03 1.58
C ASP A 114 17.83 -5.89 2.46
N TRP A 115 18.75 -5.08 2.99
CA TRP A 115 18.45 -3.89 3.76
C TRP A 115 17.72 -2.85 2.89
N ASP A 116 18.33 -2.45 1.79
CA ASP A 116 17.83 -1.39 0.91
C ASP A 116 16.46 -1.73 0.31
N ALA A 117 16.28 -2.96 -0.15
CA ALA A 117 15.00 -3.37 -0.74
C ALA A 117 13.85 -3.29 0.28
N VAL A 118 14.06 -3.73 1.52
CA VAL A 118 13.05 -3.69 2.57
C VAL A 118 12.73 -2.24 2.96
N LEU A 119 13.75 -1.39 3.15
CA LEU A 119 13.54 0.01 3.46
C LEU A 119 12.87 0.76 2.31
N ALA A 120 13.25 0.47 1.07
CA ALA A 120 12.65 1.10 -0.12
C ALA A 120 11.15 0.81 -0.23
N VAL A 121 10.74 -0.45 -0.08
CA VAL A 121 9.32 -0.82 -0.20
C VAL A 121 8.52 -0.34 1.02
N HIS A 122 9.01 -0.59 2.23
CA HIS A 122 8.26 -0.27 3.44
C HIS A 122 8.32 1.22 3.78
N LEU A 123 9.49 1.73 4.18
CA LEU A 123 9.59 3.09 4.74
C LEU A 123 9.49 4.16 3.66
N LYS A 124 10.32 4.06 2.61
CA LYS A 124 10.27 5.00 1.49
C LYS A 124 8.95 4.89 0.73
N GLY A 125 8.39 3.68 0.58
CA GLY A 125 7.10 3.46 -0.09
C GLY A 125 5.94 4.20 0.58
N HIS A 126 5.89 4.24 1.91
CA HIS A 126 4.92 5.05 2.63
C HIS A 126 5.04 6.54 2.27
N TYR A 127 6.26 7.07 2.21
CA TYR A 127 6.50 8.44 1.77
C TYR A 127 6.09 8.66 0.31
N CYS A 128 6.48 7.77 -0.59
CA CYS A 128 6.22 7.89 -2.03
C CYS A 128 4.73 7.93 -2.37
N CYS A 129 3.90 7.18 -1.65
CA CYS A 129 2.45 7.19 -1.84
C CYS A 129 1.75 8.33 -1.06
N THR A 130 2.21 8.61 0.16
CA THR A 130 1.59 9.64 1.02
C THR A 130 1.81 11.04 0.49
N ARG A 131 3.01 11.37 0.00
CA ARG A 131 3.34 12.72 -0.49
C ARG A 131 2.42 13.19 -1.63
N PRO A 132 2.24 12.44 -2.74
CA PRO A 132 1.33 12.88 -3.81
C PRO A 132 -0.12 12.93 -3.34
N PHE A 133 -0.57 12.01 -2.49
CA PHE A 133 -1.92 12.07 -1.94
C PHE A 133 -2.13 13.29 -1.04
N ALA A 134 -1.17 13.64 -0.19
CA ALA A 134 -1.24 14.86 0.63
C ALA A 134 -1.25 16.13 -0.24
N ASN A 135 -0.47 16.17 -1.33
CA ASN A 135 -0.50 17.28 -2.30
C ASN A 135 -1.89 17.38 -2.95
N TYR A 136 -2.47 16.27 -3.38
CA TYR A 136 -3.82 16.22 -3.94
C TYR A 136 -4.88 16.73 -2.94
N ILE A 137 -4.84 16.27 -1.68
CA ILE A 137 -5.76 16.74 -0.63
C ILE A 137 -5.71 18.27 -0.49
N ARG A 138 -4.49 18.84 -0.46
CA ARG A 138 -4.29 20.29 -0.33
C ARG A 138 -4.77 21.05 -1.56
N ALA A 139 -4.44 20.59 -2.75
CA ALA A 139 -4.80 21.24 -4.00
C ALA A 139 -6.32 21.29 -4.20
N GLU A 140 -7.01 20.21 -3.88
CA GLU A 140 -8.47 20.08 -4.05
C GLU A 140 -9.29 20.49 -2.79
N ASN A 141 -8.62 21.00 -1.75
CA ASN A 141 -9.25 21.35 -0.46
C ASN A 141 -10.15 20.23 0.10
N ARG A 142 -9.73 18.98 -0.07
CA ARG A 142 -10.52 17.82 0.37
C ARG A 142 -10.50 17.66 1.88
N THR A 143 -11.62 17.21 2.43
CA THR A 143 -11.79 16.92 3.85
C THR A 143 -12.24 15.48 4.07
N GLY A 144 -12.05 14.96 5.28
CA GLY A 144 -12.48 13.59 5.62
C GLY A 144 -11.60 12.49 5.01
N CYS A 145 -10.45 12.83 4.43
CA CYS A 145 -9.49 11.84 3.92
C CYS A 145 -8.77 11.10 5.05
N ARG A 146 -8.28 9.90 4.76
CA ARG A 146 -7.57 9.04 5.73
C ARG A 146 -6.34 8.41 5.09
N ILE A 147 -5.27 8.32 5.88
CA ILE A 147 -4.07 7.54 5.57
C ILE A 147 -3.92 6.47 6.64
N ILE A 148 -3.84 5.23 6.22
CA ILE A 148 -3.69 4.06 7.10
C ILE A 148 -2.33 3.44 6.81
N ASN A 149 -1.46 3.45 7.82
CA ASN A 149 -0.10 2.94 7.72
C ASN A 149 0.05 1.64 8.52
N PHE A 150 0.64 0.62 7.89
CA PHE A 150 0.89 -0.67 8.54
C PHE A 150 2.28 -0.72 9.17
N SER A 151 2.36 -0.55 10.49
CA SER A 151 3.54 -0.86 11.29
C SER A 151 3.55 -2.35 11.68
N SER A 152 4.38 -2.74 12.62
CA SER A 152 4.50 -4.13 13.10
C SER A 152 4.98 -4.19 14.54
N VAL A 153 4.64 -5.26 15.24
CA VAL A 153 5.23 -5.60 16.54
C VAL A 153 6.76 -5.72 16.44
N SER A 154 7.30 -6.17 15.30
CA SER A 154 8.75 -6.21 15.05
C SER A 154 9.39 -4.82 15.08
N GLY A 155 8.68 -3.77 14.67
CA GLY A 155 9.15 -2.39 14.75
C GLY A 155 9.05 -1.79 16.15
N LEU A 156 8.20 -2.33 17.02
CA LEU A 156 7.99 -1.83 18.38
C LEU A 156 8.83 -2.59 19.41
N PHE A 157 8.98 -3.89 19.25
CA PHE A 157 9.61 -4.77 20.25
C PHE A 157 10.80 -5.56 19.70
N GLY A 158 11.07 -5.46 18.40
CA GLY A 158 12.11 -6.21 17.72
C GLY A 158 11.69 -7.63 17.39
N ASN A 159 12.40 -8.23 16.42
CA ASN A 159 12.31 -9.65 16.10
C ASN A 159 13.66 -10.14 15.54
N PHE A 160 14.10 -11.31 15.95
CA PHE A 160 15.38 -11.89 15.51
C PHE A 160 15.37 -12.06 13.97
N GLY A 161 16.45 -11.65 13.32
CA GLY A 161 16.60 -11.74 11.86
C GLY A 161 15.89 -10.66 11.05
N GLN A 162 15.26 -9.69 11.69
CA GLN A 162 14.48 -8.65 11.03
C GLN A 162 15.00 -7.23 11.29
N ALA A 163 16.31 -7.03 11.25
CA ALA A 163 16.90 -5.70 11.49
C ALA A 163 16.40 -4.66 10.48
N ASN A 164 16.33 -4.99 9.19
CA ASN A 164 15.80 -4.16 8.12
C ASN A 164 14.28 -3.89 8.28
N TYR A 165 13.51 -4.95 8.46
CA TYR A 165 12.06 -4.87 8.62
C TYR A 165 11.66 -4.13 9.89
N GLY A 166 12.29 -4.45 11.03
CA GLY A 166 12.07 -3.77 12.29
C GLY A 166 12.37 -2.28 12.21
N ALA A 167 13.51 -1.89 11.62
CA ALA A 167 13.87 -0.50 11.40
C ALA A 167 12.84 0.25 10.54
N ALA A 168 12.41 -0.36 9.41
CA ALA A 168 11.40 0.22 8.55
C ALA A 168 10.05 0.40 9.26
N LYS A 169 9.59 -0.62 9.99
CA LYS A 169 8.30 -0.59 10.71
C LYS A 169 8.29 0.34 11.91
N ALA A 170 9.43 0.51 12.61
CA ALA A 170 9.60 1.56 13.62
C ALA A 170 9.56 2.96 12.99
N GLY A 171 10.24 3.15 11.85
CA GLY A 171 10.22 4.38 11.07
C GLY A 171 8.81 4.78 10.62
N ILE A 172 7.97 3.81 10.20
CA ILE A 172 6.56 4.04 9.83
C ILE A 172 5.77 4.55 11.03
N ALA A 173 5.98 4.01 12.23
CA ALA A 173 5.31 4.50 13.44
C ALA A 173 5.70 5.96 13.75
N GLY A 174 6.97 6.33 13.55
CA GLY A 174 7.44 7.71 13.63
C GLY A 174 6.83 8.61 12.56
N PHE A 175 6.85 8.17 11.30
CA PHE A 175 6.26 8.86 10.16
C PHE A 175 4.76 9.16 10.35
N SER A 176 4.03 8.24 10.98
CA SER A 176 2.57 8.39 11.20
C SER A 176 2.20 9.42 12.28
N ARG A 177 3.17 9.92 13.06
CA ARG A 177 2.92 10.89 14.15
C ARG A 177 3.09 12.35 13.73
N VAL A 178 3.59 12.59 12.52
CA VAL A 178 3.77 13.92 11.92
C VAL A 178 2.65 14.25 10.96
#